data_377f6b9a6cd2a04758b15a4dee26ce11
#
_entry.id   377f6b9a6cd2a04758b15a4dee26ce11
#
_cell.length_a   1.000
_cell.length_b   1.000
_cell.length_c   1.000
_cell.angle_alpha   90.00
_cell.angle_beta   90.00
_cell.angle_gamma   90.00
#
_symmetry.space_group_name_H-M   'P 1'
#
loop_
_entity.id
_entity.type
_entity.pdbx_description
1 polymer ?
#
loop_
_entity_poly.entity_id
_entity_poly.type
_entity_poly.pdbx_seq_one_letter_code
_entity_poly.pdbx_strand_id
1 'polypeptide(L)'
;MGSHINIIEPSAKIGEDTHVWHYSVILQNVVIGDNCSIGSHCEIGRGSRIGDRTRIGHGVFLPPDSIVGAGVFIGPGATFCDDRRPRVGNHNYIAEPPQIGDGASIGAAAVVLPGVKIGIGAMIGAGAIVTKDVPSFTSLRGEPSRISKIFSGLR
;
A
#
# COMPACT_ATOMS: atom_id res chain seq x y z
N MET A 1 29.53 2.29 -7.98
CA MET A 1 28.39 2.23 -7.04
C MET A 1 27.42 3.33 -7.44
N GLY A 2 26.27 2.95 -8.01
CA GLY A 2 25.25 3.93 -8.38
C GLY A 2 24.71 4.60 -7.12
N SER A 3 24.66 5.92 -7.10
CA SER A 3 23.99 6.67 -6.04
C SER A 3 22.51 6.23 -6.01
N HIS A 4 22.05 5.73 -4.88
CA HIS A 4 20.63 5.45 -4.67
C HIS A 4 19.87 6.78 -4.73
N ILE A 5 19.10 6.98 -5.79
CA ILE A 5 18.33 8.20 -5.96
C ILE A 5 16.97 7.98 -5.31
N ASN A 6 16.85 8.37 -4.06
CA ASN A 6 15.59 8.44 -3.33
C ASN A 6 15.36 9.88 -2.86
N ILE A 7 14.12 10.28 -2.74
CA ILE A 7 13.73 11.52 -2.07
C ILE A 7 13.24 11.14 -0.68
N ILE A 8 14.04 11.46 0.32
CA ILE A 8 13.69 11.21 1.73
C ILE A 8 13.70 12.57 2.44
N GLU A 9 12.51 12.99 2.87
CA GLU A 9 12.37 14.27 3.56
C GLU A 9 13.09 14.27 4.91
N PRO A 10 13.77 15.38 5.30
CA PRO A 10 14.60 15.43 6.51
C PRO A 10 13.86 15.09 7.81
N SER A 11 12.54 15.28 7.84
CA SER A 11 11.70 14.96 9.01
C SER A 11 11.26 13.49 9.08
N ALA A 12 11.52 12.71 8.03
CA ALA A 12 11.23 11.27 8.04
C ALA A 12 12.21 10.53 8.96
N LYS A 13 11.68 9.54 9.67
CA LYS A 13 12.46 8.66 10.55
C LYS A 13 12.42 7.25 9.98
N ILE A 14 13.58 6.69 9.72
CA ILE A 14 13.74 5.34 9.18
C ILE A 14 14.53 4.53 10.20
N GLY A 15 13.96 3.39 10.61
CA GLY A 15 14.55 2.51 11.61
C GLY A 15 15.80 1.77 11.13
N GLU A 16 16.44 1.07 12.07
CA GLU A 16 17.64 0.29 11.82
C GLU A 16 17.38 -0.85 10.85
N ASP A 17 18.37 -1.19 10.03
CA ASP A 17 18.31 -2.26 9.01
C ASP A 17 17.13 -2.15 8.03
N THR A 18 16.52 -0.98 7.91
CA THR A 18 15.47 -0.70 6.95
C THR A 18 16.06 -0.25 5.63
N HIS A 19 15.63 -0.90 4.55
CA HIS A 19 16.10 -0.62 3.19
C HIS A 19 15.02 0.03 2.34
N VAL A 20 15.34 1.20 1.77
CA VAL A 20 14.51 1.90 0.79
C VAL A 20 15.16 1.78 -0.58
N TRP A 21 14.50 1.05 -1.50
CA TRP A 21 14.99 0.83 -2.85
C TRP A 21 14.83 2.08 -3.72
N HIS A 22 15.48 2.09 -4.87
CA HIS A 22 15.66 3.25 -5.74
C HIS A 22 14.36 3.92 -6.19
N TYR A 23 14.44 5.22 -6.43
CA TYR A 23 13.36 6.06 -6.98
C TYR A 23 12.10 6.11 -6.12
N SER A 24 12.25 5.92 -4.83
CA SER A 24 11.15 6.04 -3.89
C SER A 24 11.13 7.41 -3.21
N VAL A 25 9.94 7.85 -2.83
CA VAL A 25 9.67 9.13 -2.18
C VAL A 25 9.11 8.87 -0.79
N ILE A 26 9.81 9.33 0.23
CA ILE A 26 9.37 9.27 1.63
C ILE A 26 9.12 10.71 2.08
N LEU A 27 7.85 11.02 2.33
CA LEU A 27 7.43 12.38 2.62
C LEU A 27 7.60 12.76 4.10
N GLN A 28 7.22 14.01 4.42
CA GLN A 28 7.43 14.62 5.74
C GLN A 28 6.78 13.82 6.86
N ASN A 29 7.47 13.74 8.01
CA ASN A 29 6.98 13.13 9.25
C ASN A 29 6.58 11.66 9.14
N VAL A 30 7.03 10.97 8.08
CA VAL A 30 6.89 9.51 7.96
C VAL A 30 7.76 8.84 9.02
N VAL A 31 7.24 7.79 9.63
CA VAL A 31 7.97 6.93 10.55
C VAL A 31 7.93 5.50 10.04
N ILE A 32 9.08 4.94 9.74
CA ILE A 32 9.26 3.54 9.33
C ILE A 32 10.05 2.83 10.42
N GLY A 33 9.57 1.71 10.88
CA GLY A 33 10.22 0.88 11.90
C GLY A 33 11.48 0.19 11.39
N ASP A 34 11.99 -0.73 12.19
CA ASP A 34 13.21 -1.48 11.95
C ASP A 34 12.99 -2.67 11.02
N ASN A 35 14.06 -3.09 10.33
CA ASN A 35 14.09 -4.28 9.48
C ASN A 35 13.00 -4.29 8.37
N CYS A 36 12.64 -3.12 7.87
CA CYS A 36 11.66 -2.97 6.79
C CYS A 36 12.31 -3.01 5.41
N SER A 37 11.52 -3.30 4.40
CA SER A 37 11.94 -3.21 3.00
C SER A 37 10.88 -2.47 2.19
N ILE A 38 11.24 -1.30 1.67
CA ILE A 38 10.38 -0.46 0.83
C ILE A 38 10.86 -0.60 -0.61
N GLY A 39 10.03 -1.16 -1.47
CA GLY A 39 10.36 -1.40 -2.88
C GLY A 39 10.64 -0.12 -3.67
N SER A 40 11.17 -0.27 -4.88
CA SER A 40 11.42 0.87 -5.78
C SER A 40 10.12 1.52 -6.25
N HIS A 41 10.21 2.82 -6.59
CA HIS A 41 9.07 3.60 -7.10
C HIS A 41 7.88 3.64 -6.15
N CYS A 42 8.12 3.52 -4.85
CA CYS A 42 7.08 3.73 -3.84
C CYS A 42 6.98 5.20 -3.47
N GLU A 43 5.76 5.62 -3.13
CA GLU A 43 5.55 6.90 -2.46
C GLU A 43 4.87 6.63 -1.12
N ILE A 44 5.50 7.09 -0.05
CA ILE A 44 4.95 7.01 1.31
C ILE A 44 4.52 8.41 1.72
N GLY A 45 3.21 8.59 1.80
CA GLY A 45 2.57 9.87 2.11
C GLY A 45 2.93 10.40 3.48
N ARG A 46 2.94 11.73 3.61
CA ARG A 46 3.30 12.43 4.84
C ARG A 46 2.56 11.86 6.07
N GLY A 47 3.24 11.85 7.21
CA GLY A 47 2.64 11.43 8.49
C GLY A 47 2.37 9.93 8.62
N SER A 48 2.60 9.14 7.57
CA SER A 48 2.38 7.69 7.60
C SER A 48 3.29 7.00 8.60
N ARG A 49 2.79 5.91 9.18
CA ARG A 49 3.51 5.07 10.14
C ARG A 49 3.55 3.64 9.64
N ILE A 50 4.73 3.06 9.60
CA ILE A 50 4.96 1.68 9.15
C ILE A 50 5.70 0.96 10.29
N GLY A 51 5.11 -0.13 10.76
CA GLY A 51 5.68 -0.96 11.83
C GLY A 51 6.84 -1.82 11.34
N ASP A 52 7.59 -2.36 12.31
CA ASP A 52 8.80 -3.15 12.08
C ASP A 52 8.56 -4.36 11.19
N ARG A 53 9.61 -4.82 10.51
CA ARG A 53 9.63 -6.04 9.69
C ARG A 53 8.58 -6.04 8.57
N THR A 54 8.11 -4.87 8.16
CA THR A 54 7.13 -4.72 7.08
C THR A 54 7.83 -4.68 5.73
N ARG A 55 7.24 -5.38 4.76
CA ARG A 55 7.71 -5.39 3.38
C ARG A 55 6.68 -4.75 2.46
N ILE A 56 7.07 -3.69 1.78
CA ILE A 56 6.28 -3.00 0.75
C ILE A 56 6.87 -3.27 -0.62
N GLY A 57 6.08 -3.83 -1.52
CA GLY A 57 6.47 -4.13 -2.89
C GLY A 57 6.69 -2.88 -3.73
N HIS A 58 7.21 -3.07 -4.94
CA HIS A 58 7.49 -1.97 -5.86
C HIS A 58 6.21 -1.27 -6.32
N GLY A 59 6.30 0.06 -6.56
CA GLY A 59 5.21 0.85 -7.13
C GLY A 59 4.00 1.01 -6.24
N VAL A 60 4.15 0.89 -4.93
CA VAL A 60 3.07 1.11 -3.97
C VAL A 60 2.97 2.58 -3.61
N PHE A 61 1.76 3.12 -3.67
CA PHE A 61 1.41 4.42 -3.12
C PHE A 61 0.65 4.23 -1.81
N LEU A 62 1.18 4.78 -0.72
CA LEU A 62 0.49 4.93 0.55
C LEU A 62 0.09 6.39 0.72
N PRO A 63 -1.21 6.71 0.78
CA PRO A 63 -1.65 8.09 0.99
C PRO A 63 -1.22 8.64 2.34
N PRO A 64 -1.28 9.98 2.52
CA PRO A 64 -0.94 10.61 3.80
C PRO A 64 -1.64 9.98 4.99
N ASP A 65 -0.95 9.98 6.14
CA ASP A 65 -1.45 9.49 7.43
C ASP A 65 -1.86 8.00 7.45
N SER A 66 -1.38 7.21 6.48
CA SER A 66 -1.58 5.76 6.46
C SER A 66 -0.95 5.09 7.68
N ILE A 67 -1.65 4.09 8.24
CA ILE A 67 -1.15 3.29 9.36
C ILE A 67 -0.97 1.85 8.89
N VAL A 68 0.26 1.37 8.92
CA VAL A 68 0.63 0.00 8.57
C VAL A 68 1.30 -0.64 9.78
N GLY A 69 0.78 -1.75 10.24
CA GLY A 69 1.28 -2.50 11.38
C GLY A 69 2.65 -3.13 11.14
N ALA A 70 3.12 -3.87 12.13
CA ALA A 70 4.36 -4.62 12.05
C ALA A 70 4.18 -5.94 11.29
N GLY A 71 5.22 -6.38 10.58
CA GLY A 71 5.22 -7.66 9.86
C GLY A 71 4.21 -7.75 8.72
N VAL A 72 3.78 -6.61 8.18
CA VAL A 72 2.84 -6.55 7.07
C VAL A 72 3.55 -6.82 5.74
N PHE A 73 2.89 -7.53 4.85
CA PHE A 73 3.30 -7.67 3.47
C PHE A 73 2.36 -6.90 2.56
N ILE A 74 2.89 -5.99 1.74
CA ILE A 74 2.15 -5.29 0.68
C ILE A 74 2.77 -5.67 -0.66
N GLY A 75 2.00 -6.34 -1.50
CA GLY A 75 2.40 -6.78 -2.82
C GLY A 75 2.65 -5.62 -3.78
N PRO A 76 3.46 -5.82 -4.83
CA PRO A 76 3.77 -4.77 -5.79
C PRO A 76 2.52 -4.24 -6.50
N GLY A 77 2.50 -2.93 -6.73
CA GLY A 77 1.41 -2.26 -7.41
C GLY A 77 0.07 -2.22 -6.65
N ALA A 78 0.04 -2.63 -5.38
CA ALA A 78 -1.14 -2.43 -4.56
C ALA A 78 -1.42 -0.94 -4.40
N THR A 79 -2.69 -0.55 -4.50
CA THR A 79 -3.13 0.84 -4.52
C THR A 79 -4.06 1.12 -3.35
N PHE A 80 -3.78 2.18 -2.61
CA PHE A 80 -4.59 2.62 -1.48
C PHE A 80 -5.20 3.98 -1.80
N CYS A 81 -6.50 4.08 -1.60
CA CYS A 81 -7.25 5.32 -1.85
C CYS A 81 -7.58 6.00 -0.53
N ASP A 82 -7.69 7.32 -0.54
CA ASP A 82 -8.02 8.13 0.64
C ASP A 82 -9.15 9.15 0.37
N ASP A 83 -9.58 9.31 -0.89
CA ASP A 83 -10.68 10.19 -1.28
C ASP A 83 -11.91 9.39 -1.72
N ARG A 84 -12.98 9.49 -0.95
CA ARG A 84 -14.27 8.84 -1.26
C ARG A 84 -15.02 9.48 -2.42
N ARG A 85 -14.73 10.74 -2.72
CA ARG A 85 -15.44 11.54 -3.73
C ARG A 85 -14.45 12.35 -4.56
N PRO A 86 -13.58 11.69 -5.32
CA PRO A 86 -12.52 12.37 -6.05
C PRO A 86 -13.11 13.29 -7.12
N ARG A 87 -12.86 14.58 -6.98
CA ARG A 87 -13.25 15.62 -7.95
C ARG A 87 -12.24 16.75 -7.94
N VAL A 88 -11.96 17.29 -9.10
CA VAL A 88 -11.17 18.51 -9.22
C VAL A 88 -11.94 19.66 -8.54
N GLY A 89 -11.25 20.42 -7.68
CA GLY A 89 -11.85 21.52 -6.95
C GLY A 89 -12.75 21.13 -5.76
N ASN A 90 -12.64 19.90 -5.27
CA ASN A 90 -13.33 19.48 -4.04
C ASN A 90 -12.69 20.14 -2.81
N HIS A 91 -13.27 21.26 -2.37
CA HIS A 91 -12.82 21.99 -1.17
C HIS A 91 -13.22 21.29 0.14
N ASN A 92 -14.07 20.27 0.08
CA ASN A 92 -14.54 19.50 1.25
C ASN A 92 -13.86 18.12 1.32
N TYR A 93 -12.69 17.97 0.71
CA TYR A 93 -11.92 16.73 0.80
C TYR A 93 -11.49 16.45 2.24
N ILE A 94 -11.84 15.27 2.71
CA ILE A 94 -11.37 14.71 3.98
C ILE A 94 -10.67 13.41 3.66
N ALA A 95 -9.38 13.33 3.95
CA ALA A 95 -8.60 12.12 3.75
C ALA A 95 -9.10 11.00 4.67
N GLU A 96 -9.31 9.84 4.10
CA GLU A 96 -9.63 8.60 4.83
C GLU A 96 -8.54 7.56 4.52
N PRO A 97 -7.35 7.67 5.16
CA PRO A 97 -6.24 6.77 4.87
C PRO A 97 -6.51 5.35 5.33
N PRO A 98 -5.84 4.35 4.72
CA PRO A 98 -5.96 2.96 5.12
C PRO A 98 -5.36 2.72 6.51
N GLN A 99 -5.91 1.73 7.21
CA GLN A 99 -5.37 1.18 8.44
C GLN A 99 -5.16 -0.32 8.26
N ILE A 100 -3.94 -0.79 8.40
CA ILE A 100 -3.56 -2.17 8.15
C ILE A 100 -2.98 -2.75 9.44
N GLY A 101 -3.61 -3.79 9.96
CA GLY A 101 -3.21 -4.46 11.20
C GLY A 101 -1.94 -5.31 11.04
N ASP A 102 -1.31 -5.62 12.17
CA ASP A 102 -0.09 -6.39 12.22
C ASP A 102 -0.22 -7.73 11.49
N GLY A 103 0.83 -8.14 10.79
CA GLY A 103 0.90 -9.42 10.09
C GLY A 103 -0.07 -9.60 8.93
N ALA A 104 -0.79 -8.55 8.52
CA ALA A 104 -1.67 -8.64 7.36
C ALA A 104 -0.87 -8.78 6.06
N SER A 105 -1.48 -9.40 5.05
CA SER A 105 -0.90 -9.59 3.72
C SER A 105 -1.82 -9.02 2.66
N ILE A 106 -1.29 -8.13 1.84
CA ILE A 106 -2.01 -7.50 0.73
C ILE A 106 -1.40 -8.01 -0.57
N GLY A 107 -2.21 -8.69 -1.39
CA GLY A 107 -1.76 -9.23 -2.67
C GLY A 107 -1.40 -8.15 -3.69
N ALA A 108 -0.59 -8.53 -4.69
CA ALA A 108 -0.19 -7.63 -5.77
C ALA A 108 -1.40 -7.03 -6.49
N ALA A 109 -1.30 -5.76 -6.86
CA ALA A 109 -2.35 -5.02 -7.58
C ALA A 109 -3.74 -5.01 -6.89
N ALA A 110 -3.81 -5.30 -5.59
CA ALA A 110 -5.05 -5.11 -4.83
C ALA A 110 -5.36 -3.62 -4.68
N VAL A 111 -6.64 -3.28 -4.69
CA VAL A 111 -7.11 -1.89 -4.49
C VAL A 111 -7.88 -1.81 -3.19
N VAL A 112 -7.47 -0.91 -2.29
CA VAL A 112 -8.13 -0.69 -1.00
C VAL A 112 -8.82 0.67 -1.03
N LEU A 113 -10.15 0.67 -0.86
CA LEU A 113 -10.94 1.90 -0.90
C LEU A 113 -10.78 2.75 0.36
N PRO A 114 -11.12 4.06 0.29
CA PRO A 114 -10.93 5.00 1.39
C PRO A 114 -11.59 4.56 2.70
N GLY A 115 -10.87 4.74 3.81
CA GLY A 115 -11.35 4.45 5.17
C GLY A 115 -11.44 2.99 5.53
N VAL A 116 -11.04 2.07 4.64
CA VAL A 116 -11.07 0.63 4.92
C VAL A 116 -10.01 0.26 5.95
N LYS A 117 -10.42 -0.57 6.92
CA LYS A 117 -9.54 -1.18 7.90
C LYS A 117 -9.32 -2.66 7.57
N ILE A 118 -8.05 -3.05 7.50
CA ILE A 118 -7.64 -4.44 7.30
C ILE A 118 -7.15 -4.97 8.65
N GLY A 119 -7.82 -6.00 9.15
CA GLY A 119 -7.55 -6.56 10.47
C GLY A 119 -6.21 -7.30 10.58
N ILE A 120 -5.81 -7.59 11.81
CA ILE A 120 -4.57 -8.30 12.14
C ILE A 120 -4.56 -9.66 11.43
N GLY A 121 -3.46 -10.01 10.77
CA GLY A 121 -3.29 -11.30 10.10
C GLY A 121 -4.27 -11.55 8.95
N ALA A 122 -5.01 -10.55 8.48
CA ALA A 122 -5.91 -10.69 7.34
C ALA A 122 -5.12 -10.87 6.04
N MET A 123 -5.69 -11.61 5.08
CA MET A 123 -5.07 -11.88 3.79
C MET A 123 -5.94 -11.37 2.65
N ILE A 124 -5.44 -10.46 1.85
CA ILE A 124 -6.09 -9.91 0.66
C ILE A 124 -5.45 -10.55 -0.58
N GLY A 125 -6.25 -11.19 -1.40
CA GLY A 125 -5.79 -11.80 -2.65
C GLY A 125 -5.32 -10.77 -3.67
N ALA A 126 -4.43 -11.18 -4.57
CA ALA A 126 -3.96 -10.33 -5.66
C ALA A 126 -5.14 -9.86 -6.53
N GLY A 127 -5.11 -8.60 -6.96
CA GLY A 127 -6.15 -7.98 -7.79
C GLY A 127 -7.51 -7.79 -7.08
N ALA A 128 -7.63 -8.08 -5.79
CA ALA A 128 -8.87 -7.88 -5.07
C ALA A 128 -9.20 -6.40 -4.89
N ILE A 129 -10.49 -6.05 -4.96
CA ILE A 129 -10.98 -4.71 -4.63
C ILE A 129 -11.64 -4.77 -3.25
N VAL A 130 -11.00 -4.13 -2.28
CA VAL A 130 -11.43 -4.13 -0.87
C VAL A 130 -12.31 -2.92 -0.62
N THR A 131 -13.61 -3.16 -0.54
CA THR A 131 -14.64 -2.10 -0.42
C THR A 131 -15.18 -1.91 1.00
N LYS A 132 -14.84 -2.82 1.91
CA LYS A 132 -15.30 -2.84 3.30
C LYS A 132 -14.19 -3.35 4.21
N ASP A 133 -14.31 -3.07 5.49
CA ASP A 133 -13.39 -3.57 6.51
C ASP A 133 -13.26 -5.10 6.43
N VAL A 134 -12.03 -5.57 6.59
CA VAL A 134 -11.70 -7.00 6.58
C VAL A 134 -11.37 -7.41 8.02
N PRO A 135 -12.13 -8.34 8.61
CA PRO A 135 -11.87 -8.80 9.97
C PRO A 135 -10.49 -9.46 10.11
N SER A 136 -9.96 -9.45 11.34
CA SER A 136 -8.70 -10.14 11.64
C SER A 136 -8.76 -11.62 11.29
N PHE A 137 -7.64 -12.17 10.81
CA PHE A 137 -7.47 -13.60 10.49
C PHE A 137 -8.44 -14.14 9.43
N THR A 138 -8.96 -13.27 8.57
CA THR A 138 -9.81 -13.67 7.46
C THR A 138 -9.13 -13.45 6.13
N SER A 139 -9.63 -14.11 5.08
CA SER A 139 -9.13 -13.92 3.72
C SER A 139 -10.21 -13.36 2.81
N LEU A 140 -9.84 -12.36 2.00
CA LEU A 140 -10.64 -11.84 0.90
C LEU A 140 -9.93 -12.19 -0.41
N ARG A 141 -10.61 -12.89 -1.31
CA ARG A 141 -10.05 -13.32 -2.59
C ARG A 141 -10.53 -12.41 -3.71
N GLY A 142 -9.62 -12.12 -4.65
CA GLY A 142 -10.01 -11.54 -5.92
C GLY A 142 -10.71 -12.58 -6.80
N GLU A 143 -11.65 -12.15 -7.64
CA GLU A 143 -12.28 -13.03 -8.62
C GLU A 143 -11.30 -13.31 -9.77
N PRO A 144 -11.05 -14.59 -10.13
CA PRO A 144 -10.24 -14.90 -11.29
C PRO A 144 -10.95 -14.48 -12.59
N SER A 145 -10.20 -13.98 -13.54
CA SER A 145 -10.74 -13.67 -14.86
C SER A 145 -11.29 -14.91 -15.54
N ARG A 146 -12.47 -14.80 -16.16
CA ARG A 146 -13.03 -15.89 -16.98
C ARG A 146 -12.37 -15.88 -18.36
N ILE A 147 -11.88 -17.02 -18.80
CA ILE A 147 -11.40 -17.21 -20.17
C ILE A 147 -12.64 -17.30 -21.08
N SER A 148 -12.82 -16.32 -21.95
CA SER A 148 -13.83 -16.38 -23.04
C SER A 148 -13.11 -16.60 -24.38
N LYS A 149 -13.75 -17.39 -25.27
CA LYS A 149 -13.23 -17.54 -26.63
C LYS A 149 -13.36 -16.21 -27.35
N ILE A 150 -12.23 -15.66 -27.83
CA ILE A 150 -12.25 -14.57 -28.80
C ILE A 150 -12.72 -15.14 -30.13
N PHE A 151 -13.58 -14.41 -30.82
CA PHE A 151 -14.17 -14.75 -32.09
C PHE A 151 -13.28 -15.59 -33.02
N SER A 152 -13.78 -16.77 -33.43
CA SER A 152 -13.25 -17.57 -34.52
C SER A 152 -13.63 -16.99 -35.90
N GLY A 153 -13.53 -15.69 -36.07
CA GLY A 153 -14.05 -14.99 -37.22
C GLY A 153 -13.08 -14.06 -37.98
N LEU A 154 -11.79 -14.26 -37.83
CA LEU A 154 -10.78 -13.70 -38.72
C LEU A 154 -10.27 -14.79 -39.64
N ARG A 155 -10.97 -14.98 -40.77
CA ARG A 155 -10.36 -15.55 -41.99
C ARG A 155 -9.82 -14.42 -42.85
#